data_8283fa046600cfe2a7d2e9966f669f6e
#
_entry.id   8283fa046600cfe2a7d2e9966f669f6e
#
_cell.length_a   1.000
_cell.length_b   1.000
_cell.length_c   1.000
_cell.angle_alpha   90.00
_cell.angle_beta   90.00
_cell.angle_gamma   90.00
#
_symmetry.space_group_name_H-M   'P 1'
#
loop_
_entity.id
_entity.type
_entity.pdbx_description
1 polymer ?
#
loop_
_entity_poly.entity_id
_entity_poly.type
_entity_poly.pdbx_seq_one_letter_code
_entity_poly.pdbx_strand_id
1 'polypeptide(L)'
;MTTLTQNTLEHFPRERPAVEPPLIASHPVGLLDLVGNTPLVRLRRIVPHNPKVEIYAKAEWANPGGSVKDRPAKNMLLAGERSGELRPGKVILDATSGNTGIAYAMLGAAMGYEVHLCLPLNANEERKQLLKAYGAHLILTDPRQSSDGAILKARAIYAADPERYFYPDQYNNPANWQAHYETTAPEIWKQTQGRITHFVAGLGTSGTFMGVGRRLRELNPTVRLISFQPDSPFHGLEGMKYMPTSIVQIGRAHV
;
A
#
# COMPACT_ATOMS: atom_id res chain seq x y z
N MET A 1 0.86 30.51 -75.71
CA MET A 1 0.00 29.32 -75.61
C MET A 1 0.85 28.26 -74.91
N THR A 2 0.70 28.12 -73.61
CA THR A 2 1.46 27.16 -72.79
C THR A 2 0.49 26.17 -72.15
N THR A 3 0.54 24.97 -72.63
CA THR A 3 -0.33 23.84 -72.27
C THR A 3 0.07 23.33 -70.81
N LEU A 4 -0.90 23.36 -69.88
CA LEU A 4 -0.81 22.78 -68.55
C LEU A 4 -1.03 21.26 -68.63
N THR A 5 -0.04 20.49 -68.28
CA THR A 5 -0.13 19.05 -68.11
C THR A 5 -0.87 18.72 -66.81
N GLN A 6 -1.94 17.96 -66.91
CA GLN A 6 -2.68 17.42 -65.75
C GLN A 6 -1.83 16.37 -65.05
N ASN A 7 -1.64 16.60 -63.75
CA ASN A 7 -1.03 15.64 -62.84
C ASN A 7 -2.10 14.65 -62.35
N THR A 8 -2.05 13.43 -62.81
CA THR A 8 -2.86 12.30 -62.31
C THR A 8 -2.38 11.91 -60.93
N LEU A 9 -3.20 12.20 -59.93
CA LEU A 9 -3.00 11.66 -58.58
C LEU A 9 -3.32 10.17 -58.56
N GLU A 10 -2.31 9.33 -58.50
CA GLU A 10 -2.48 7.92 -58.27
C GLU A 10 -3.09 7.67 -56.89
N HIS A 11 -4.24 7.02 -56.90
CA HIS A 11 -4.99 6.60 -55.71
C HIS A 11 -4.34 5.36 -55.14
N PHE A 12 -3.50 5.50 -54.12
CA PHE A 12 -3.02 4.37 -53.33
C PHE A 12 -4.15 3.89 -52.42
N PRO A 13 -4.62 2.66 -52.54
CA PRO A 13 -5.53 2.07 -51.57
C PRO A 13 -4.76 1.87 -50.26
N ARG A 14 -5.06 2.69 -49.25
CA ARG A 14 -4.61 2.46 -47.89
C ARG A 14 -5.44 1.32 -47.28
N GLU A 15 -5.08 0.09 -47.57
CA GLU A 15 -5.47 -1.03 -46.72
C GLU A 15 -4.82 -0.82 -45.34
N ARG A 16 -5.62 -0.43 -44.36
CA ARG A 16 -5.16 -0.48 -42.96
C ARG A 16 -5.00 -1.95 -42.64
N PRO A 17 -3.82 -2.37 -42.15
CA PRO A 17 -3.69 -3.73 -41.64
C PRO A 17 -4.77 -3.93 -40.57
N ALA A 18 -5.47 -5.06 -40.64
CA ALA A 18 -6.45 -5.46 -39.66
C ALA A 18 -5.72 -5.48 -38.29
N VAL A 19 -6.07 -4.55 -37.42
CA VAL A 19 -5.58 -4.56 -36.05
C VAL A 19 -6.31 -5.72 -35.39
N GLU A 20 -5.59 -6.82 -35.15
CA GLU A 20 -6.12 -7.89 -34.32
C GLU A 20 -6.58 -7.30 -33.00
N PRO A 21 -7.80 -7.60 -32.53
CA PRO A 21 -8.23 -7.12 -31.22
C PRO A 21 -7.23 -7.66 -30.19
N PRO A 22 -6.84 -6.84 -29.20
CA PRO A 22 -5.91 -7.30 -28.17
C PRO A 22 -6.46 -8.59 -27.56
N LEU A 23 -5.62 -9.61 -27.47
CA LEU A 23 -5.96 -10.85 -26.79
C LEU A 23 -6.41 -10.50 -25.38
N ILE A 24 -7.72 -10.55 -25.13
CA ILE A 24 -8.26 -10.44 -23.77
C ILE A 24 -7.65 -11.65 -23.04
N ALA A 25 -6.84 -11.38 -22.03
CA ALA A 25 -6.30 -12.42 -21.18
C ALA A 25 -7.43 -13.38 -20.78
N SER A 26 -7.19 -14.67 -20.79
CA SER A 26 -8.20 -15.68 -20.48
C SER A 26 -8.85 -15.51 -19.11
N HIS A 27 -8.23 -14.70 -18.24
CA HIS A 27 -8.77 -14.25 -16.95
C HIS A 27 -8.50 -12.74 -16.82
N PRO A 28 -9.54 -11.90 -16.72
CA PRO A 28 -9.36 -10.47 -16.49
C PRO A 28 -8.65 -10.27 -15.14
N VAL A 29 -7.60 -9.45 -15.14
CA VAL A 29 -6.84 -9.08 -13.94
C VAL A 29 -7.71 -8.14 -13.10
N GLY A 30 -7.99 -8.52 -11.84
CA GLY A 30 -8.69 -7.67 -10.88
C GLY A 30 -7.76 -6.65 -10.22
N LEU A 31 -8.34 -5.63 -9.59
CA LEU A 31 -7.56 -4.59 -8.88
C LEU A 31 -6.65 -5.20 -7.80
N LEU A 32 -7.12 -6.24 -7.11
CA LEU A 32 -6.34 -6.92 -6.08
C LEU A 32 -5.07 -7.57 -6.65
N ASP A 33 -5.11 -8.06 -7.90
CA ASP A 33 -3.97 -8.72 -8.54
C ASP A 33 -2.85 -7.75 -8.90
N LEU A 34 -3.17 -6.45 -9.00
CA LEU A 34 -2.19 -5.40 -9.27
C LEU A 34 -1.40 -4.99 -8.01
N VAL A 35 -1.81 -5.41 -6.81
CA VAL A 35 -1.10 -5.10 -5.57
C VAL A 35 0.13 -5.99 -5.43
N GLY A 36 1.30 -5.37 -5.36
CA GLY A 36 2.58 -6.05 -5.27
C GLY A 36 3.35 -6.04 -6.60
N ASN A 37 4.36 -6.88 -6.70
CA ASN A 37 5.28 -6.95 -7.84
C ASN A 37 5.85 -5.60 -8.27
N THR A 38 6.07 -4.71 -7.31
CA THR A 38 6.56 -3.36 -7.55
C THR A 38 8.02 -3.37 -8.03
N PRO A 39 8.45 -2.38 -8.82
CA PRO A 39 9.84 -2.28 -9.28
C PRO A 39 10.83 -2.09 -8.13
N LEU A 40 12.07 -2.49 -8.34
CA LEU A 40 13.21 -2.13 -7.51
C LEU A 40 14.07 -1.12 -8.27
N VAL A 41 14.12 0.12 -7.82
CA VAL A 41 14.75 1.24 -8.53
C VAL A 41 16.12 1.52 -7.96
N ARG A 42 17.17 1.53 -8.81
CA ARG A 42 18.52 1.88 -8.39
C ARG A 42 18.66 3.41 -8.22
N LEU A 43 19.13 3.85 -7.05
CA LEU A 43 19.39 5.25 -6.72
C LEU A 43 20.85 5.61 -6.99
N ARG A 44 21.17 6.04 -8.21
CA ARG A 44 22.54 6.20 -8.67
C ARG A 44 23.26 7.44 -8.13
N ARG A 45 22.53 8.47 -7.68
CA ARG A 45 23.09 9.78 -7.32
C ARG A 45 23.24 10.03 -5.82
N ILE A 46 22.77 9.09 -4.96
CA ILE A 46 22.80 9.28 -3.50
C ILE A 46 24.21 9.09 -2.94
N VAL A 47 25.00 8.16 -3.50
CA VAL A 47 26.40 7.90 -3.09
C VAL A 47 27.32 7.90 -4.30
N PRO A 48 27.49 9.05 -4.98
CA PRO A 48 28.24 9.11 -6.23
C PRO A 48 29.74 8.80 -6.06
N HIS A 49 30.27 8.94 -4.85
CA HIS A 49 31.70 8.78 -4.56
C HIS A 49 32.07 7.36 -4.09
N ASN A 50 31.10 6.45 -3.94
CA ASN A 50 31.37 5.08 -3.53
C ASN A 50 30.83 4.05 -4.54
N PRO A 51 31.64 3.66 -5.54
CA PRO A 51 31.21 2.74 -6.59
C PRO A 51 30.96 1.31 -6.09
N LYS A 52 31.39 0.99 -4.86
CA LYS A 52 31.17 -0.33 -4.24
C LYS A 52 29.80 -0.45 -3.56
N VAL A 53 29.07 0.66 -3.41
CA VAL A 53 27.75 0.68 -2.76
C VAL A 53 26.66 0.86 -3.80
N GLU A 54 25.71 -0.04 -3.81
CA GLU A 54 24.48 0.05 -4.60
C GLU A 54 23.29 0.25 -3.68
N ILE A 55 22.54 1.33 -3.88
CA ILE A 55 21.32 1.64 -3.12
C ILE A 55 20.11 1.47 -4.03
N TYR A 56 19.11 0.77 -3.54
CA TYR A 56 17.85 0.53 -4.23
C TYR A 56 16.67 0.96 -3.38
N ALA A 57 15.63 1.47 -4.03
CA ALA A 57 14.33 1.75 -3.42
C ALA A 57 13.28 0.79 -4.00
N LYS A 58 12.53 0.11 -3.13
CA LYS A 58 11.35 -0.65 -3.54
C LYS A 58 10.23 0.34 -3.85
N ALA A 59 9.81 0.42 -5.10
CA ALA A 59 8.92 1.46 -5.63
C ALA A 59 7.44 1.21 -5.24
N GLU A 60 7.14 1.27 -3.95
CA GLU A 60 5.81 0.96 -3.42
C GLU A 60 4.71 1.95 -3.85
N TRP A 61 5.08 3.11 -4.40
CA TRP A 61 4.13 4.02 -5.07
C TRP A 61 3.54 3.45 -6.37
N ALA A 62 4.10 2.36 -6.89
CA ALA A 62 3.57 1.66 -8.06
C ALA A 62 2.39 0.72 -7.74
N ASN A 63 2.04 0.53 -6.46
CA ASN A 63 0.79 -0.14 -6.11
C ASN A 63 -0.43 0.71 -6.53
N PRO A 64 -1.60 0.11 -6.78
CA PRO A 64 -2.80 0.82 -7.26
C PRO A 64 -3.26 1.98 -6.38
N GLY A 65 -3.17 1.84 -5.05
CA GLY A 65 -3.46 2.91 -4.08
C GLY A 65 -2.27 3.85 -3.82
N GLY A 66 -1.16 3.67 -4.54
CA GLY A 66 0.00 4.54 -4.52
C GLY A 66 0.93 4.36 -3.32
N SER A 67 0.84 3.28 -2.56
CA SER A 67 1.72 3.08 -1.40
C SER A 67 1.93 1.63 -0.99
N VAL A 68 2.90 1.44 -0.08
CA VAL A 68 3.16 0.14 0.56
C VAL A 68 1.96 -0.41 1.34
N LYS A 69 1.01 0.43 1.72
CA LYS A 69 -0.14 0.06 2.55
C LYS A 69 -1.16 -0.82 1.82
N ASP A 70 -1.12 -0.84 0.50
CA ASP A 70 -1.98 -1.71 -0.30
C ASP A 70 -1.73 -3.19 0.02
N ARG A 71 -0.48 -3.57 0.26
CA ARG A 71 -0.11 -4.95 0.60
C ARG A 71 -0.70 -5.43 1.92
N PRO A 72 -0.44 -4.77 3.06
CA PRO A 72 -1.03 -5.19 4.33
C PRO A 72 -2.56 -5.05 4.34
N ALA A 73 -3.13 -4.00 3.73
CA ALA A 73 -4.58 -3.84 3.64
C ALA A 73 -5.21 -5.02 2.90
N LYS A 74 -4.71 -5.36 1.71
CA LYS A 74 -5.17 -6.54 0.95
C LYS A 74 -5.11 -7.80 1.80
N ASN A 75 -3.97 -8.07 2.44
CA ASN A 75 -3.80 -9.32 3.20
C ASN A 75 -4.69 -9.39 4.43
N MET A 76 -4.89 -8.27 5.15
CA MET A 76 -5.81 -8.21 6.29
C MET A 76 -7.27 -8.43 5.89
N LEU A 77 -7.73 -7.84 4.78
CA LEU A 77 -9.08 -8.04 4.27
C LEU A 77 -9.29 -9.50 3.82
N LEU A 78 -8.38 -10.05 3.05
CA LEU A 78 -8.45 -11.46 2.63
C LEU A 78 -8.34 -12.43 3.81
N ALA A 79 -7.56 -12.10 4.85
CA ALA A 79 -7.52 -12.90 6.07
C ALA A 79 -8.86 -12.86 6.81
N GLY A 80 -9.51 -11.69 6.89
CA GLY A 80 -10.84 -11.53 7.44
C GLY A 80 -11.90 -12.33 6.68
N GLU A 81 -11.85 -12.38 5.35
CA GLU A 81 -12.75 -13.22 4.55
C GLU A 81 -12.50 -14.71 4.80
N ARG A 82 -11.24 -15.14 4.82
CA ARG A 82 -10.89 -16.55 5.09
C ARG A 82 -11.30 -17.03 6.49
N SER A 83 -11.25 -16.14 7.49
CA SER A 83 -11.70 -16.46 8.86
C SER A 83 -13.22 -16.37 9.03
N GLY A 84 -13.93 -15.76 8.08
CA GLY A 84 -15.37 -15.46 8.18
C GLY A 84 -15.68 -14.22 9.04
N GLU A 85 -14.68 -13.52 9.56
CA GLU A 85 -14.87 -12.26 10.30
C GLU A 85 -15.29 -11.13 9.38
N LEU A 86 -14.80 -11.08 8.15
CA LEU A 86 -15.27 -10.21 7.08
C LEU A 86 -16.16 -11.04 6.14
N ARG A 87 -17.45 -10.71 6.09
CA ARG A 87 -18.45 -11.39 5.26
C ARG A 87 -19.38 -10.37 4.62
N PRO A 88 -20.14 -10.72 3.59
CA PRO A 88 -21.12 -9.82 2.99
C PRO A 88 -22.04 -9.18 4.04
N GLY A 89 -22.23 -7.87 3.93
CA GLY A 89 -23.02 -7.07 4.89
C GLY A 89 -22.23 -6.48 6.06
N LYS A 90 -20.99 -6.90 6.30
CA LYS A 90 -20.11 -6.22 7.26
C LYS A 90 -19.47 -4.97 6.65
N VAL A 91 -19.18 -4.01 7.52
CA VAL A 91 -18.52 -2.75 7.20
C VAL A 91 -17.07 -2.81 7.69
N ILE A 92 -16.12 -2.48 6.82
CA ILE A 92 -14.71 -2.35 7.22
C ILE A 92 -14.56 -1.05 8.02
N LEU A 93 -14.04 -1.14 9.24
CA LEU A 93 -13.83 0.01 10.13
C LEU A 93 -12.37 0.11 10.55
N ASP A 94 -11.73 1.24 10.35
CA ASP A 94 -10.39 1.50 10.91
C ASP A 94 -10.17 2.99 11.21
N ALA A 95 -9.09 3.30 11.91
CA ALA A 95 -8.65 4.64 12.24
C ALA A 95 -7.40 4.99 11.42
N THR A 96 -7.59 5.82 10.39
CA THR A 96 -6.47 6.25 9.56
C THR A 96 -6.84 7.43 8.66
N SER A 97 -5.98 8.43 8.64
CA SER A 97 -6.05 9.56 7.70
C SER A 97 -5.05 9.42 6.55
N GLY A 98 -4.24 8.36 6.56
CA GLY A 98 -3.14 8.17 5.63
C GLY A 98 -3.39 7.07 4.62
N ASN A 99 -2.28 6.56 4.09
CA ASN A 99 -2.26 5.58 3.00
C ASN A 99 -3.01 4.26 3.32
N THR A 100 -3.10 3.86 4.59
CA THR A 100 -3.89 2.67 4.97
C THR A 100 -5.38 2.89 4.71
N GLY A 101 -5.90 4.10 4.99
CA GLY A 101 -7.29 4.45 4.68
C GLY A 101 -7.57 4.44 3.18
N ILE A 102 -6.65 4.98 2.38
CA ILE A 102 -6.75 4.94 0.92
C ILE A 102 -6.81 3.49 0.43
N ALA A 103 -5.92 2.63 0.95
CA ALA A 103 -5.90 1.22 0.58
C ALA A 103 -7.20 0.50 0.97
N TYR A 104 -7.73 0.69 2.18
CA TYR A 104 -9.01 0.10 2.58
C TYR A 104 -10.18 0.61 1.75
N ALA A 105 -10.25 1.92 1.50
CA ALA A 105 -11.33 2.50 0.70
C ALA A 105 -11.32 1.95 -0.74
N MET A 106 -10.16 1.92 -1.38
CA MET A 106 -9.98 1.39 -2.72
C MET A 106 -10.30 -0.12 -2.81
N LEU A 107 -9.71 -0.91 -1.91
CA LEU A 107 -9.90 -2.37 -1.91
C LEU A 107 -11.31 -2.75 -1.47
N GLY A 108 -11.87 -2.07 -0.46
CA GLY A 108 -13.26 -2.26 -0.03
C GLY A 108 -14.25 -2.02 -1.16
N ALA A 109 -14.09 -0.92 -1.91
CA ALA A 109 -14.89 -0.64 -3.09
C ALA A 109 -14.77 -1.74 -4.16
N ALA A 110 -13.54 -2.23 -4.42
CA ALA A 110 -13.30 -3.30 -5.38
C ALA A 110 -13.87 -4.66 -4.94
N MET A 111 -13.93 -4.91 -3.63
CA MET A 111 -14.46 -6.15 -3.03
C MET A 111 -15.96 -6.07 -2.71
N GLY A 112 -16.60 -4.90 -2.87
CA GLY A 112 -18.02 -4.69 -2.59
C GLY A 112 -18.37 -4.48 -1.11
N TYR A 113 -17.41 -4.05 -0.28
CA TYR A 113 -17.62 -3.72 1.13
C TYR A 113 -17.73 -2.22 1.36
N GLU A 114 -18.64 -1.84 2.25
CA GLU A 114 -18.69 -0.50 2.81
C GLU A 114 -17.49 -0.26 3.73
N VAL A 115 -16.95 0.97 3.70
CA VAL A 115 -15.75 1.33 4.47
C VAL A 115 -16.02 2.58 5.30
N HIS A 116 -15.84 2.48 6.61
CA HIS A 116 -15.91 3.59 7.58
C HIS A 116 -14.53 3.90 8.13
N LEU A 117 -14.11 5.15 8.06
CA LEU A 117 -12.79 5.58 8.52
C LEU A 117 -12.88 6.70 9.55
N CYS A 118 -12.32 6.46 10.73
CA CYS A 118 -12.14 7.47 11.76
C CYS A 118 -10.86 8.26 11.49
N LEU A 119 -10.97 9.59 11.39
CA LEU A 119 -9.82 10.46 11.15
C LEU A 119 -10.03 11.85 11.76
N PRO A 120 -8.93 12.56 12.14
CA PRO A 120 -9.04 13.90 12.69
C PRO A 120 -9.68 14.90 11.71
N LEU A 121 -10.46 15.83 12.21
CA LEU A 121 -11.14 16.85 11.40
C LEU A 121 -10.15 17.66 10.53
N ASN A 122 -8.96 17.93 11.05
CA ASN A 122 -7.89 18.65 10.36
C ASN A 122 -7.02 17.76 9.43
N ALA A 123 -7.42 16.53 9.17
CA ALA A 123 -6.76 15.71 8.15
C ALA A 123 -6.81 16.42 6.79
N ASN A 124 -5.80 16.16 5.95
CA ASN A 124 -5.64 16.78 4.64
C ASN A 124 -6.91 16.62 3.78
N GLU A 125 -7.37 17.75 3.21
CA GLU A 125 -8.64 17.80 2.48
C GLU A 125 -8.61 16.96 1.18
N GLU A 126 -7.49 16.96 0.47
CA GLU A 126 -7.33 16.15 -0.74
C GLU A 126 -7.51 14.65 -0.45
N ARG A 127 -7.00 14.21 0.71
CA ARG A 127 -7.19 12.83 1.15
C ARG A 127 -8.63 12.52 1.49
N LYS A 128 -9.32 13.42 2.19
CA LYS A 128 -10.75 13.24 2.47
C LYS A 128 -11.56 13.14 1.17
N GLN A 129 -11.23 13.96 0.16
CA GLN A 129 -11.87 13.89 -1.14
C GLN A 129 -11.59 12.56 -1.84
N LEU A 130 -10.34 12.08 -1.82
CA LEU A 130 -9.97 10.79 -2.39
C LEU A 130 -10.70 9.62 -1.71
N LEU A 131 -10.76 9.62 -0.37
CA LEU A 131 -11.49 8.61 0.39
C LEU A 131 -12.98 8.58 0.05
N LYS A 132 -13.60 9.78 -0.05
CA LYS A 132 -15.01 9.90 -0.48
C LYS A 132 -15.21 9.45 -1.93
N ALA A 133 -14.26 9.71 -2.83
CA ALA A 133 -14.33 9.26 -4.21
C ALA A 133 -14.34 7.73 -4.32
N TYR A 134 -13.67 7.03 -3.41
CA TYR A 134 -13.77 5.57 -3.26
C TYR A 134 -15.02 5.10 -2.49
N GLY A 135 -15.91 6.01 -2.09
CA GLY A 135 -17.15 5.67 -1.37
C GLY A 135 -17.01 5.47 0.13
N ALA A 136 -15.86 5.80 0.73
CA ALA A 136 -15.67 5.64 2.17
C ALA A 136 -16.48 6.67 2.99
N HIS A 137 -17.11 6.21 4.07
CA HIS A 137 -17.77 7.06 5.06
C HIS A 137 -16.74 7.57 6.08
N LEU A 138 -16.65 8.89 6.25
CA LEU A 138 -15.67 9.53 7.13
C LEU A 138 -16.29 9.91 8.47
N ILE A 139 -15.73 9.40 9.56
CA ILE A 139 -16.09 9.71 10.93
C ILE A 139 -15.03 10.65 11.50
N LEU A 140 -15.35 11.93 11.56
CA LEU A 140 -14.40 12.97 11.96
C LEU A 140 -14.26 13.01 13.49
N THR A 141 -13.01 13.14 13.98
CA THR A 141 -12.66 13.19 15.40
C THR A 141 -12.02 14.53 15.78
N ASP A 142 -11.93 14.81 17.08
CA ASP A 142 -11.31 16.05 17.60
C ASP A 142 -9.84 16.14 17.14
N PRO A 143 -9.44 17.19 16.41
CA PRO A 143 -8.09 17.35 15.90
C PRO A 143 -7.03 17.45 17.00
N ARG A 144 -7.41 17.88 18.23
CA ARG A 144 -6.49 17.96 19.37
C ARG A 144 -6.02 16.58 19.85
N GLN A 145 -6.80 15.54 19.58
CA GLN A 145 -6.47 14.15 19.92
C GLN A 145 -5.68 13.43 18.80
N SER A 146 -5.47 14.09 17.66
CA SER A 146 -4.68 13.55 16.53
C SER A 146 -5.12 12.14 16.11
N SER A 147 -4.18 11.30 15.68
CA SER A 147 -4.43 9.91 15.28
C SER A 147 -4.91 9.02 16.44
N ASP A 148 -4.53 9.35 17.67
CA ASP A 148 -4.87 8.54 18.84
C ASP A 148 -6.36 8.65 19.17
N GLY A 149 -6.93 9.86 19.07
CA GLY A 149 -8.38 10.05 19.19
C GLY A 149 -9.18 9.29 18.13
N ALA A 150 -8.67 9.20 16.90
CA ALA A 150 -9.31 8.39 15.86
C ALA A 150 -9.26 6.89 16.17
N ILE A 151 -8.14 6.38 16.68
CA ILE A 151 -7.99 4.97 17.11
C ILE A 151 -8.98 4.65 18.24
N LEU A 152 -9.05 5.49 19.27
CA LEU A 152 -9.99 5.29 20.37
C LEU A 152 -11.45 5.32 19.89
N LYS A 153 -11.77 6.21 18.95
CA LYS A 153 -13.12 6.29 18.37
C LYS A 153 -13.47 5.02 17.57
N ALA A 154 -12.56 4.53 16.73
CA ALA A 154 -12.80 3.30 15.96
C ALA A 154 -13.00 2.09 16.89
N ARG A 155 -12.16 1.95 17.93
CA ARG A 155 -12.32 0.89 18.93
C ARG A 155 -13.65 0.97 19.68
N ALA A 156 -14.09 2.17 20.05
CA ALA A 156 -15.39 2.37 20.71
C ALA A 156 -16.56 1.99 19.79
N ILE A 157 -16.52 2.34 18.51
CA ILE A 157 -17.55 1.95 17.52
C ILE A 157 -17.58 0.45 17.35
N TYR A 158 -16.41 -0.18 17.17
CA TYR A 158 -16.30 -1.63 17.04
C TYR A 158 -16.85 -2.37 18.27
N ALA A 159 -16.49 -1.92 19.48
CA ALA A 159 -16.95 -2.51 20.73
C ALA A 159 -18.45 -2.39 20.92
N ALA A 160 -19.09 -1.33 20.40
CA ALA A 160 -20.53 -1.11 20.50
C ALA A 160 -21.34 -2.01 19.54
N ASP A 161 -20.79 -2.40 18.38
CA ASP A 161 -21.48 -3.24 17.40
C ASP A 161 -20.49 -4.12 16.60
N PRO A 162 -19.91 -5.15 17.22
CA PRO A 162 -18.92 -6.02 16.56
C PRO A 162 -19.55 -6.88 15.45
N GLU A 163 -20.87 -7.09 15.48
CA GLU A 163 -21.57 -7.85 14.43
C GLU A 163 -21.66 -7.07 13.13
N ARG A 164 -21.76 -5.77 13.19
CA ARG A 164 -21.79 -4.91 12.02
C ARG A 164 -20.43 -4.68 11.40
N TYR A 165 -19.38 -4.57 12.23
CA TYR A 165 -18.08 -4.14 11.79
C TYR A 165 -17.06 -5.27 11.71
N PHE A 166 -16.14 -5.15 10.76
CA PHE A 166 -14.85 -5.81 10.73
C PHE A 166 -13.77 -4.75 11.01
N TYR A 167 -12.99 -4.95 12.07
CA TYR A 167 -11.91 -4.05 12.48
C TYR A 167 -10.56 -4.70 12.21
N PRO A 168 -9.87 -4.36 11.10
CA PRO A 168 -8.61 -4.99 10.71
C PRO A 168 -7.49 -4.83 11.73
N ASP A 169 -7.51 -3.77 12.55
CA ASP A 169 -6.50 -3.44 13.56
C ASP A 169 -5.06 -3.58 13.04
N GLN A 170 -4.68 -2.69 12.14
CA GLN A 170 -3.39 -2.73 11.44
C GLN A 170 -2.16 -2.83 12.35
N TYR A 171 -2.30 -2.50 13.63
CA TYR A 171 -1.19 -2.52 14.61
C TYR A 171 -1.00 -3.88 15.26
N ASN A 172 -2.06 -4.66 15.42
CA ASN A 172 -2.03 -5.95 16.12
C ASN A 172 -2.27 -7.13 15.17
N ASN A 173 -2.78 -6.91 13.97
CA ASN A 173 -3.12 -7.98 13.05
C ASN A 173 -1.86 -8.60 12.42
N PRO A 174 -1.61 -9.91 12.62
CA PRO A 174 -0.44 -10.58 12.04
C PRO A 174 -0.43 -10.58 10.52
N ALA A 175 -1.60 -10.52 9.86
CA ALA A 175 -1.69 -10.44 8.41
C ALA A 175 -0.98 -9.20 7.82
N ASN A 176 -0.73 -8.16 8.63
CA ASN A 176 0.05 -7.00 8.23
C ASN A 176 1.51 -7.39 7.90
N TRP A 177 2.25 -7.96 8.83
CA TRP A 177 3.64 -8.34 8.57
C TRP A 177 3.75 -9.54 7.63
N GLN A 178 2.78 -10.46 7.66
CA GLN A 178 2.72 -11.61 6.76
C GLN A 178 2.65 -11.19 5.30
N ALA A 179 1.91 -10.12 4.97
CA ALA A 179 1.89 -9.56 3.62
C ALA A 179 3.29 -9.27 3.09
N HIS A 180 4.15 -8.72 3.92
CA HIS A 180 5.53 -8.38 3.54
C HIS A 180 6.47 -9.59 3.54
N TYR A 181 6.23 -10.53 4.43
CA TYR A 181 6.96 -11.80 4.49
C TYR A 181 6.71 -12.64 3.23
N GLU A 182 5.45 -12.70 2.78
CA GLU A 182 5.02 -13.54 1.67
C GLU A 182 5.23 -12.88 0.30
N THR A 183 5.27 -11.54 0.23
CA THR A 183 5.35 -10.83 -1.06
C THR A 183 6.58 -9.93 -1.18
N THR A 184 6.71 -8.89 -0.36
CA THR A 184 7.75 -7.86 -0.49
C THR A 184 9.16 -8.46 -0.38
N ALA A 185 9.38 -9.34 0.58
CA ALA A 185 10.70 -9.94 0.81
C ALA A 185 11.12 -10.88 -0.33
N PRO A 186 10.30 -11.82 -0.81
CA PRO A 186 10.61 -12.63 -1.99
C PRO A 186 10.87 -11.81 -3.25
N GLU A 187 10.10 -10.72 -3.45
CA GLU A 187 10.33 -9.81 -4.58
C GLU A 187 11.71 -9.15 -4.49
N ILE A 188 12.06 -8.58 -3.33
CA ILE A 188 13.37 -7.98 -3.09
C ILE A 188 14.49 -9.01 -3.32
N TRP A 189 14.34 -10.20 -2.76
CA TRP A 189 15.32 -11.28 -2.91
C TRP A 189 15.56 -11.63 -4.38
N LYS A 190 14.47 -11.85 -5.12
CA LYS A 190 14.53 -12.15 -6.56
C LYS A 190 15.13 -10.99 -7.35
N GLN A 191 14.69 -9.77 -7.12
CA GLN A 191 15.13 -8.57 -7.85
C GLN A 191 16.59 -8.21 -7.58
N THR A 192 17.12 -8.53 -6.39
CA THR A 192 18.54 -8.39 -6.06
C THR A 192 19.37 -9.63 -6.40
N GLN A 193 18.75 -10.69 -6.90
CA GLN A 193 19.40 -11.97 -7.15
C GLN A 193 20.12 -12.51 -5.90
N GLY A 194 19.52 -12.32 -4.72
CA GLY A 194 20.09 -12.70 -3.43
C GLY A 194 21.30 -11.88 -2.97
N ARG A 195 21.70 -10.83 -3.68
CA ARG A 195 22.87 -10.02 -3.36
C ARG A 195 22.64 -8.93 -2.28
N ILE A 196 21.41 -8.81 -1.76
CA ILE A 196 21.09 -7.85 -0.71
C ILE A 196 21.94 -8.11 0.54
N THR A 197 22.58 -7.06 1.06
CA THR A 197 23.39 -7.10 2.28
C THR A 197 22.75 -6.32 3.45
N HIS A 198 22.00 -5.28 3.14
CA HIS A 198 21.35 -4.41 4.12
C HIS A 198 19.91 -4.14 3.70
N PHE A 199 18.98 -4.28 4.64
CA PHE A 199 17.58 -3.86 4.49
C PHE A 199 17.29 -2.73 5.46
N VAL A 200 16.77 -1.63 4.94
CA VAL A 200 16.48 -0.41 5.73
C VAL A 200 15.00 -0.08 5.59
N ALA A 201 14.28 0.12 6.69
CA ALA A 201 12.89 0.56 6.67
C ALA A 201 12.54 1.40 7.90
N GLY A 202 11.67 2.40 7.70
CA GLY A 202 11.09 3.20 8.76
C GLY A 202 10.00 2.45 9.53
N LEU A 203 9.80 2.82 10.79
CA LEU A 203 8.83 2.19 11.68
C LEU A 203 7.53 3.00 11.75
N GLY A 204 6.45 2.42 11.23
CA GLY A 204 5.06 2.85 11.44
C GLY A 204 4.33 1.78 12.24
N THR A 205 3.71 0.80 11.55
CA THR A 205 3.16 -0.41 12.20
C THR A 205 4.22 -1.47 12.45
N SER A 206 5.45 -1.27 12.00
CA SER A 206 6.57 -2.23 11.91
C SER A 206 6.35 -3.39 10.93
N GLY A 207 5.19 -3.57 10.34
CA GLY A 207 4.87 -4.71 9.47
C GLY A 207 5.88 -4.93 8.35
N THR A 208 6.27 -3.88 7.63
CA THR A 208 7.28 -3.96 6.56
C THR A 208 8.63 -4.44 7.09
N PHE A 209 9.12 -3.80 8.17
CA PHE A 209 10.42 -4.15 8.75
C PHE A 209 10.46 -5.59 9.25
N MET A 210 9.42 -6.00 9.98
CA MET A 210 9.33 -7.35 10.57
C MET A 210 9.13 -8.42 9.50
N GLY A 211 8.18 -8.24 8.58
CA GLY A 211 7.89 -9.23 7.55
C GLY A 211 9.06 -9.44 6.60
N VAL A 212 9.61 -8.35 6.06
CA VAL A 212 10.78 -8.44 5.18
C VAL A 212 12.00 -8.95 5.94
N GLY A 213 12.25 -8.43 7.13
CA GLY A 213 13.41 -8.80 7.92
C GLY A 213 13.43 -10.29 8.29
N ARG A 214 12.31 -10.86 8.74
CA ARG A 214 12.19 -12.29 9.03
C ARG A 214 12.52 -13.11 7.79
N ARG A 215 11.86 -12.84 6.67
CA ARG A 215 12.07 -13.63 5.46
C ARG A 215 13.48 -13.50 4.89
N LEU A 216 14.06 -12.32 4.89
CA LEU A 216 15.43 -12.13 4.41
C LEU A 216 16.45 -12.84 5.32
N ARG A 217 16.23 -12.87 6.65
CA ARG A 217 17.10 -13.62 7.58
C ARG A 217 17.04 -15.12 7.40
N GLU A 218 15.89 -15.68 7.04
CA GLU A 218 15.76 -17.09 6.67
C GLU A 218 16.51 -17.40 5.37
N LEU A 219 16.46 -16.50 4.38
CA LEU A 219 17.14 -16.67 3.10
C LEU A 219 18.64 -16.43 3.18
N ASN A 220 19.07 -15.47 3.99
CA ASN A 220 20.47 -15.15 4.25
C ASN A 220 20.64 -14.56 5.66
N PRO A 221 21.14 -15.34 6.64
CA PRO A 221 21.32 -14.87 8.01
C PRO A 221 22.27 -13.69 8.19
N THR A 222 23.11 -13.39 7.19
CA THR A 222 24.08 -12.30 7.26
C THR A 222 23.51 -10.93 6.88
N VAL A 223 22.28 -10.86 6.34
CA VAL A 223 21.61 -9.60 5.99
C VAL A 223 21.46 -8.74 7.24
N ARG A 224 21.95 -7.51 7.16
CA ARG A 224 21.79 -6.51 8.22
C ARG A 224 20.43 -5.84 8.11
N LEU A 225 19.69 -5.83 9.21
CA LEU A 225 18.39 -5.18 9.30
C LEU A 225 18.55 -3.86 10.06
N ILE A 226 18.18 -2.75 9.45
CA ILE A 226 18.31 -1.40 10.01
C ILE A 226 16.94 -0.74 10.00
N SER A 227 16.42 -0.42 11.17
CA SER A 227 15.21 0.38 11.30
C SER A 227 15.55 1.80 11.70
N PHE A 228 14.65 2.73 11.37
CA PHE A 228 14.71 4.10 11.85
C PHE A 228 13.30 4.59 12.21
N GLN A 229 13.26 5.57 13.10
CA GLN A 229 12.06 6.25 13.56
C GLN A 229 12.31 7.75 13.63
N PRO A 230 11.28 8.59 13.73
CA PRO A 230 11.46 10.00 14.06
C PRO A 230 12.18 10.19 15.39
N ASP A 231 12.81 11.32 15.57
CA ASP A 231 13.50 11.73 16.81
C ASP A 231 12.55 12.36 17.84
N SER A 232 11.35 12.72 17.43
CA SER A 232 10.33 13.33 18.31
C SER A 232 8.92 12.90 17.93
N PRO A 233 7.92 13.04 18.84
CA PRO A 233 6.51 12.77 18.53
C PRO A 233 5.91 13.80 17.55
N PHE A 234 6.47 15.01 17.47
CA PHE A 234 6.04 16.08 16.58
C PHE A 234 6.95 16.14 15.34
N HIS A 235 6.66 15.33 14.36
CA HIS A 235 7.43 15.21 13.13
C HIS A 235 6.52 15.27 11.90
N GLY A 236 7.06 15.70 10.76
CA GLY A 236 6.34 15.76 9.48
C GLY A 236 6.41 14.48 8.63
N LEU A 237 6.93 13.38 9.16
CA LEU A 237 7.08 12.12 8.42
C LEU A 237 5.81 11.27 8.56
N GLU A 238 4.95 11.34 7.56
CA GLU A 238 3.69 10.61 7.59
C GLU A 238 3.86 9.09 7.60
N GLY A 239 2.99 8.42 8.38
CA GLY A 239 2.98 6.96 8.51
C GLY A 239 4.08 6.38 9.40
N MET A 240 4.98 7.22 9.92
CA MET A 240 5.96 6.82 10.93
C MET A 240 5.45 7.10 12.35
N LYS A 241 5.98 6.38 13.32
CA LYS A 241 5.64 6.53 14.74
C LYS A 241 6.90 6.75 15.54
N TYR A 242 6.82 7.68 16.51
CA TYR A 242 7.82 7.82 17.56
C TYR A 242 7.49 6.81 18.65
N MET A 243 8.27 5.73 18.74
CA MET A 243 7.99 4.57 19.55
C MET A 243 7.80 4.86 21.05
N PRO A 244 8.61 5.75 21.68
CA PRO A 244 8.53 5.96 23.13
C PRO A 244 7.18 6.49 23.64
N THR A 245 6.40 7.19 22.79
CA THR A 245 5.10 7.78 23.17
C THR A 245 3.90 7.22 22.45
N SER A 246 4.10 6.20 21.60
CA SER A 246 3.00 5.60 20.86
C SER A 246 2.05 4.82 21.75
N ILE A 247 0.73 5.08 21.66
CA ILE A 247 -0.30 4.32 22.39
C ILE A 247 -0.50 2.91 21.84
N VAL A 248 0.00 2.63 20.64
CA VAL A 248 -0.05 1.31 20.01
C VAL A 248 1.25 0.57 20.29
N GLN A 249 1.14 -0.68 20.73
CA GLN A 249 2.31 -1.52 21.02
C GLN A 249 2.88 -2.07 19.72
N ILE A 250 3.80 -1.32 19.14
CA ILE A 250 4.44 -1.69 17.88
C ILE A 250 5.48 -2.78 18.13
N GLY A 251 5.40 -3.87 17.38
CA GLY A 251 6.37 -4.97 17.42
C GLY A 251 6.07 -6.10 18.42
N ARG A 252 5.13 -5.98 19.36
CA ARG A 252 4.82 -7.09 20.28
C ARG A 252 4.04 -8.25 19.64
N ALA A 253 3.21 -7.96 18.64
CA ALA A 253 2.51 -9.02 17.89
C ALA A 253 3.42 -9.73 16.87
N HIS A 254 4.69 -9.36 16.81
CA HIS A 254 5.61 -9.75 15.74
C HIS A 254 6.90 -10.40 16.27
N VAL A 255 7.00 -10.65 17.57
CA VAL A 255 8.14 -11.34 18.20
C VAL A 255 7.84 -12.83 18.33
#